data_f5f050ade3cdbff9b21d4c1e0bb2a312
#
_entry.id   f5f050ade3cdbff9b21d4c1e0bb2a312
#
_cell.length_a   1.000
_cell.length_b   1.000
_cell.length_c   1.000
_cell.angle_alpha   90.00
_cell.angle_beta   90.00
_cell.angle_gamma   90.00
#
_symmetry.space_group_name_H-M   'P 1'
#
loop_
_entity.id
_entity.type
_entity.pdbx_description
1 polymer ?
#
loop_
_entity_poly.entity_id
_entity_poly.type
_entity_poly.pdbx_seq_one_letter_code
_entity_poly.pdbx_strand_id
1 'polypeptide(L)' 'MELKENRIYRHYKGGEYELMTIGELEHDLTQVVVYKSLLDGSVYVRPVQEFQDKFDLVDTEE' A
#
# COMPACT_ATOMS: atom_id res chain seq x y z
N MET A 1 -1.43 -12.46 -5.54
CA MET A 1 -1.91 -12.10 -4.21
C MET A 1 -2.78 -10.87 -4.29
N GLU A 2 -3.87 -10.86 -3.56
CA GLU A 2 -4.82 -9.77 -3.65
C GLU A 2 -4.55 -8.74 -2.56
N LEU A 3 -4.49 -7.48 -2.95
CA LEU A 3 -4.33 -6.40 -1.98
C LEU A 3 -5.69 -5.96 -1.48
N LYS A 4 -5.75 -5.59 -0.20
CA LYS A 4 -7.02 -5.25 0.43
C LYS A 4 -7.00 -3.82 0.92
N GLU A 5 -8.00 -3.06 0.52
CA GLU A 5 -8.11 -1.66 0.95
C GLU A 5 -8.45 -1.59 2.43
N ASN A 6 -8.05 -0.49 3.02
CA ASN A 6 -8.32 -0.19 4.44
C ASN A 6 -7.68 -1.18 5.40
N ARG A 7 -6.60 -1.81 4.98
CA ARG A 7 -5.85 -2.70 5.83
C ARG A 7 -4.45 -2.17 6.02
N ILE A 8 -3.79 -2.65 7.06
CA ILE A 8 -2.45 -2.19 7.42
C ILE A 8 -1.42 -3.11 6.79
N TYR A 9 -0.39 -2.51 6.20
CA TYR A 9 0.72 -3.24 5.62
C TYR A 9 2.00 -2.75 6.24
N ARG A 10 2.99 -3.63 6.35
CA ARG A 10 4.29 -3.29 6.94
C ARG A 10 5.36 -3.36 5.87
N HIS A 11 6.16 -2.30 5.78
CA HIS A 11 7.29 -2.27 4.86
C HIS A 11 8.41 -3.15 5.41
N TYR A 12 9.16 -3.83 4.52
CA TYR A 12 10.16 -4.76 4.98
C TYR A 12 11.27 -4.07 5.77
N LYS A 13 11.46 -2.79 5.58
CA LYS A 13 12.44 -2.03 6.36
C LYS A 13 11.83 -1.40 7.60
N GLY A 14 10.58 -1.69 7.89
CA GLY A 14 9.90 -1.14 9.05
C GLY A 14 8.89 -0.09 8.67
N GLY A 15 8.04 0.28 9.61
CA GLY A 15 7.00 1.25 9.35
C GLY A 15 5.72 0.59 8.90
N GLU A 16 4.59 1.11 9.36
CA GLU A 16 3.29 0.57 9.01
C GLU A 16 2.51 1.60 8.24
N TYR A 17 1.74 1.13 7.27
CA TYR A 17 1.03 1.98 6.35
C TYR A 17 -0.36 1.43 6.13
N GLU A 18 -1.31 2.31 5.87
CA GLU A 18 -2.65 1.89 5.55
C GLU A 18 -2.85 1.99 4.05
N LEU A 19 -3.24 0.89 3.42
CA LEU A 19 -3.54 0.91 1.99
C LEU A 19 -4.89 1.58 1.83
N MET A 20 -4.92 2.72 1.16
CA MET A 20 -6.15 3.49 1.04
C MET A 20 -6.96 3.04 -0.15
N THR A 21 -6.34 2.92 -1.31
CA THR A 21 -7.06 2.52 -2.49
C THR A 21 -6.06 2.11 -3.57
N ILE A 22 -6.58 1.51 -4.62
CA ILE A 22 -5.79 1.13 -5.78
C ILE A 22 -6.33 1.91 -6.96
N GLY A 23 -5.44 2.55 -7.70
CA GLY A 23 -5.83 3.33 -8.84
C GLY A 23 -4.94 3.04 -10.03
N GLU A 24 -4.99 3.91 -11.02
CA GLU A 24 -4.20 3.76 -12.24
C GLU A 24 -3.60 5.10 -12.59
N LEU A 25 -2.37 5.05 -13.11
CA LEU A 25 -1.79 6.26 -13.69
C LEU A 25 -2.48 6.53 -15.01
N GLU A 26 -2.88 7.76 -15.19
CA GLU A 26 -3.71 8.08 -16.35
C GLU A 26 -2.98 7.86 -17.66
N HIS A 27 -1.69 8.18 -17.72
CA HIS A 27 -1.00 8.20 -19.00
C HIS A 27 -0.68 6.80 -19.53
N ASP A 28 -0.56 5.80 -18.68
CA ASP A 28 -0.24 4.46 -19.18
C ASP A 28 -1.00 3.35 -18.47
N LEU A 29 -1.94 3.72 -17.61
CA LEU A 29 -2.82 2.78 -16.90
C LEU A 29 -2.08 1.79 -16.02
N THR A 30 -0.87 2.13 -15.60
CA THR A 30 -0.16 1.33 -14.61
C THR A 30 -0.94 1.34 -13.32
N GLN A 31 -1.21 0.17 -12.77
CA GLN A 31 -1.93 0.09 -11.50
C GLN A 31 -1.01 0.49 -10.35
N VAL A 32 -1.53 1.32 -9.44
CA VAL A 32 -0.75 1.84 -8.32
C VAL A 32 -1.53 1.69 -7.05
N VAL A 33 -0.80 1.63 -5.94
CA VAL A 33 -1.38 1.60 -4.61
C VAL A 33 -1.20 2.98 -4.00
N VAL A 34 -2.28 3.53 -3.44
CA VAL A 34 -2.23 4.77 -2.69
C VAL A 34 -2.27 4.39 -1.22
N TYR A 35 -1.25 4.77 -0.46
CA TYR A 35 -1.16 4.34 0.93
C TYR A 35 -0.64 5.48 1.80
N LYS A 36 -0.94 5.38 3.09
CA LYS A 36 -0.65 6.45 4.03
C LYS A 36 0.20 5.92 5.16
N SER A 37 1.24 6.66 5.51
CA SER A 37 2.07 6.33 6.66
C SER A 37 1.28 6.53 7.94
N LEU A 38 1.30 5.54 8.82
CA LEU A 38 0.64 5.68 10.11
C LEU A 38 1.49 6.48 11.09
N LEU A 39 2.74 6.75 10.74
CA LEU A 39 3.59 7.53 11.61
C LEU A 39 3.28 9.03 11.50
N ASP A 40 3.17 9.55 10.28
CA ASP A 40 3.00 10.98 10.12
C ASP A 40 1.87 11.36 9.17
N GLY A 41 1.13 10.41 8.65
CA GLY A 41 -0.01 10.71 7.79
C GLY A 41 0.34 11.05 6.36
N SER A 42 1.61 10.95 5.98
CA SER A 42 1.99 11.22 4.59
C SER A 42 1.40 10.20 3.65
N VAL A 43 0.97 10.63 2.48
CA VAL A 43 0.36 9.77 1.49
C VAL A 43 1.34 9.53 0.36
N TYR A 44 1.48 8.28 -0.03
CA TYR A 44 2.42 7.88 -1.06
C TYR A 44 1.72 7.05 -2.13
N VAL A 45 2.34 6.96 -3.28
CA VAL A 45 1.85 6.17 -4.41
C VAL A 45 2.99 5.31 -4.91
N ARG A 46 2.70 4.04 -5.18
CA ARG A 46 3.73 3.11 -5.66
C ARG A 46 3.06 2.11 -6.59
N PRO A 47 3.73 1.66 -7.65
CA PRO A 47 3.15 0.63 -8.50
C PRO A 47 2.80 -0.62 -7.69
N VAL A 48 1.71 -1.27 -8.08
CA VAL A 48 1.22 -2.44 -7.35
C VAL A 48 2.32 -3.49 -7.20
N GLN A 49 3.07 -3.74 -8.27
CA GLN A 49 4.09 -4.77 -8.24
C GLN A 49 5.14 -4.46 -7.18
N GLU A 50 5.59 -3.20 -7.11
CA GLU A 50 6.59 -2.83 -6.11
C GLU A 50 6.01 -2.90 -4.71
N PHE A 51 4.75 -2.53 -4.56
CA PHE A 51 4.13 -2.60 -3.24
C PHE A 51 4.09 -4.04 -2.75
N GLN A 52 3.69 -4.96 -3.63
CA GLN A 52 3.62 -6.36 -3.24
C GLN A 52 4.99 -6.92 -2.89
N ASP A 53 6.04 -6.43 -3.56
CA ASP A 53 7.39 -6.93 -3.30
C ASP A 53 7.94 -6.45 -1.97
N LYS A 54 7.48 -5.29 -1.48
CA LYS A 54 8.12 -4.67 -0.34
C LYS A 54 7.24 -4.60 0.91
N PHE A 55 5.97 -4.90 0.80
CA PHE A 55 5.03 -4.78 1.92
C PHE A 55 4.31 -6.09 2.17
N ASP A 56 4.05 -6.36 3.44
CA ASP A 56 3.29 -7.53 3.85
C ASP A 56 2.07 -7.10 4.63
N LEU A 57 0.98 -7.81 4.43
CA LEU A 57 -0.24 -7.55 5.17
C LEU A 57 -0.03 -7.86 6.64
N VAL A 58 -0.40 -6.93 7.49
CA VAL A 58 -0.40 -7.15 8.92
C VAL A 58 -1.77 -7.69 9.28
N ASP A 59 -1.81 -8.92 9.78
CA ASP A 59 -3.09 -9.53 10.10
C ASP A 59 -3.51 -9.07 11.45
N THR A 60 -4.34 -8.07 11.52
CA THR A 60 -4.79 -7.54 12.78
C THR A 60 -6.22 -7.82 13.03
N GLU A 61 -6.93 -8.56 12.14
CA GLU A 61 -8.28 -8.76 12.42
C GLU A 61 -8.49 -9.79 13.34
N GLU A 62 -9.38 -9.72 13.93
CA GLU A 62 -9.72 -10.62 14.84
C GLU A 62 -10.94 -11.05 14.69
#